data_ddf7756a6a7a0f8a98dfbc830fe83eab
#
_entry.id   ddf7756a6a7a0f8a98dfbc830fe83eab
#
_cell.length_a   1.000
_cell.length_b   1.000
_cell.length_c   1.000
_cell.angle_alpha   90.00
_cell.angle_beta   90.00
_cell.angle_gamma   90.00
#
_symmetry.space_group_name_H-M   'P 1'
#
loop_
_entity.id
_entity.type
_entity.pdbx_description
1 polymer ?
#
loop_
_entity_poly.entity_id
_entity_poly.type
_entity_poly.pdbx_seq_one_letter_code
_entity_poly.pdbx_strand_id
1 'polypeptide(L)'
;MSNTLSHEEREALKQEIFHSLHCALPGNILSFDHETQTASIQPGVRLGAQPYAVLTDVPVFMPVPFEINPGDACLVVFSDVDIDNWFETGEASAPNSPRRHSLSDGFAFVGFRVAGSPESNG
;
A
#
# COMPACT_ATOMS: atom_id res chain seq x y z
N MET A 1 32.64 -9.72 24.83
CA MET A 1 32.61 -8.61 23.89
C MET A 1 31.23 -8.00 23.81
N SER A 2 31.16 -6.72 23.91
CA SER A 2 29.86 -6.05 23.86
C SER A 2 29.39 -5.89 22.43
N ASN A 3 28.13 -6.24 22.19
CA ASN A 3 27.49 -6.01 20.89
C ASN A 3 26.52 -4.86 20.98
N THR A 4 26.75 -3.97 21.93
CA THR A 4 25.87 -2.83 22.12
C THR A 4 26.10 -1.82 21.01
N LEU A 5 25.03 -1.49 20.33
CA LEU A 5 25.07 -0.43 19.32
C LEU A 5 25.14 0.92 20.02
N SER A 6 25.77 1.90 19.39
CA SER A 6 25.75 3.27 19.85
C SER A 6 24.34 3.81 19.69
N HIS A 7 24.06 4.94 20.35
CA HIS A 7 22.76 5.59 20.19
C HIS A 7 22.47 5.94 18.73
N GLU A 8 23.48 6.46 18.04
CA GLU A 8 23.32 6.80 16.62
C GLU A 8 23.06 5.60 15.75
N GLU A 9 23.74 4.50 16.03
CA GLU A 9 23.53 3.25 15.28
C GLU A 9 22.14 2.70 15.52
N ARG A 10 21.64 2.77 16.75
CA ARG A 10 20.29 2.32 17.07
C ARG A 10 19.24 3.15 16.35
N GLU A 11 19.43 4.47 16.32
CA GLU A 11 18.48 5.35 15.63
C GLU A 11 18.50 5.11 14.13
N ALA A 12 19.69 4.90 13.55
CA ALA A 12 19.77 4.58 12.13
C ALA A 12 19.06 3.27 11.81
N LEU A 13 19.23 2.25 12.67
CA LEU A 13 18.56 0.96 12.47
C LEU A 13 17.04 1.10 12.58
N LYS A 14 16.55 1.87 13.56
CA LYS A 14 15.13 2.13 13.70
C LYS A 14 14.57 2.81 12.47
N GLN A 15 15.28 3.80 11.94
CA GLN A 15 14.84 4.50 10.72
C GLN A 15 14.78 3.54 9.53
N GLU A 16 15.77 2.66 9.39
CA GLU A 16 15.74 1.67 8.34
C GLU A 16 14.54 0.75 8.46
N ILE A 17 14.23 0.28 9.66
CA ILE A 17 13.09 -0.59 9.90
C ILE A 17 11.79 0.14 9.55
N PHE A 18 11.62 1.37 10.00
CA PHE A 18 10.42 2.15 9.70
C PHE A 18 10.27 2.42 8.21
N HIS A 19 11.36 2.65 7.50
CA HIS A 19 11.31 2.86 6.05
C HIS A 19 11.01 1.58 5.27
N SER A 20 11.39 0.44 5.81
CA SER A 20 11.15 -0.84 5.13
C SER A 20 9.82 -1.49 5.50
N LEU A 21 9.20 -1.09 6.60
CA LEU A 21 7.89 -1.60 7.01
C LEU A 21 6.81 -0.65 6.55
N HIS A 22 5.87 -1.17 5.76
CA HIS A 22 4.80 -0.36 5.21
C HIS A 22 3.48 -0.78 5.82
N CYS A 23 2.83 0.11 6.57
CA CYS A 23 1.53 -0.16 7.17
C CYS A 23 0.41 0.39 6.31
N ALA A 24 0.53 1.64 5.87
CA ALA A 24 -0.45 2.26 5.00
C ALA A 24 0.17 3.45 4.27
N LEU A 25 -0.29 3.70 3.06
CA LEU A 25 0.15 4.85 2.26
C LEU A 25 -1.05 5.47 1.54
N PRO A 26 -1.18 6.79 1.55
CA PRO A 26 -2.16 7.45 0.69
C PRO A 26 -1.67 7.44 -0.75
N GLY A 27 -2.58 7.57 -1.68
CA GLY A 27 -2.21 7.62 -3.09
C GLY A 27 -3.36 8.03 -3.97
N ASN A 28 -3.13 7.93 -5.27
CA ASN A 28 -4.12 8.25 -6.28
C ASN A 28 -4.23 7.10 -7.27
N ILE A 29 -5.45 6.81 -7.67
CA ILE A 29 -5.72 5.78 -8.67
C ILE A 29 -5.18 6.25 -10.03
N LEU A 30 -4.39 5.41 -10.67
CA LEU A 30 -3.94 5.64 -12.03
C LEU A 30 -4.87 4.95 -13.03
N SER A 31 -5.27 3.73 -12.71
CA SER A 31 -6.21 2.98 -13.54
C SER A 31 -6.91 1.94 -12.68
N PHE A 32 -8.10 1.53 -13.10
CA PHE A 32 -8.90 0.55 -12.37
C PHE A 32 -9.46 -0.47 -13.35
N ASP A 33 -9.30 -1.75 -13.01
CA ASP A 33 -9.84 -2.85 -13.79
C ASP A 33 -11.09 -3.40 -13.11
N HIS A 34 -12.24 -3.23 -13.74
CA HIS A 34 -13.50 -3.68 -13.17
C HIS A 34 -13.64 -5.19 -13.11
N GLU A 35 -12.97 -5.91 -13.99
CA GLU A 35 -13.08 -7.36 -14.03
C GLU A 35 -12.37 -8.02 -12.86
N THR A 36 -11.19 -7.55 -12.54
CA THR A 36 -10.41 -8.09 -11.43
C THR A 36 -10.61 -7.33 -10.14
N GLN A 37 -11.23 -6.16 -10.21
CA GLN A 37 -11.42 -5.26 -9.09
C GLN A 37 -10.09 -4.86 -8.46
N THR A 38 -9.11 -4.57 -9.33
CA THR A 38 -7.77 -4.16 -8.92
C THR A 38 -7.41 -2.83 -9.56
N ALA A 39 -6.46 -2.13 -8.96
CA ALA A 39 -6.04 -0.83 -9.45
C ALA A 39 -4.52 -0.71 -9.49
N SER A 40 -4.05 0.20 -10.35
CA SER A 40 -2.68 0.70 -10.31
C SER A 40 -2.73 2.03 -9.57
N ILE A 41 -1.83 2.22 -8.64
CA ILE A 41 -1.87 3.36 -7.71
C ILE A 41 -0.51 4.02 -7.63
N GLN A 42 -0.51 5.35 -7.71
CA GLN A 42 0.70 6.14 -7.44
C GLN A 42 0.66 6.54 -5.97
N PRO A 43 1.62 6.07 -5.15
CA PRO A 43 1.70 6.54 -3.77
C PRO A 43 1.85 8.06 -3.70
N GLY A 44 1.15 8.67 -2.76
CA GLY A 44 1.11 10.12 -2.64
C GLY A 44 2.20 10.72 -1.77
N VAL A 45 3.11 9.90 -1.28
CA VAL A 45 4.23 10.37 -0.48
C VAL A 45 5.53 10.12 -1.24
N ARG A 46 6.57 10.83 -0.86
CA ARG A 46 7.89 10.69 -1.48
C ARG A 46 8.93 10.46 -0.42
N LEU A 47 9.95 9.72 -0.79
CA LEU A 47 11.10 9.54 0.05
C LEU A 47 12.21 10.43 -0.54
N GLY A 48 12.38 11.60 0.05
CA GLY A 48 13.27 12.61 -0.53
C GLY A 48 12.71 13.14 -1.84
N ALA A 49 13.52 13.20 -2.88
CA ALA A 49 13.12 13.68 -4.19
C ALA A 49 12.50 12.58 -5.05
N GLN A 50 12.56 11.32 -4.61
CA GLN A 50 12.09 10.19 -5.39
C GLN A 50 10.69 9.80 -4.96
N PRO A 51 9.72 9.68 -5.89
CA PRO A 51 8.42 9.10 -5.54
C PRO A 51 8.56 7.59 -5.36
N TYR A 52 7.64 6.99 -4.60
CA TYR A 52 7.55 5.54 -4.55
C TYR A 52 7.14 5.00 -5.92
N ALA A 53 7.55 3.78 -6.21
CA ALA A 53 7.15 3.11 -7.44
C ALA A 53 5.63 2.89 -7.45
N VAL A 54 5.06 2.84 -8.65
CA VAL A 54 3.64 2.56 -8.83
C VAL A 54 3.31 1.17 -8.28
N LEU A 55 2.22 1.09 -7.54
CA LEU A 55 1.70 -0.18 -7.05
C LEU A 55 0.74 -0.73 -8.09
N THR A 56 0.90 -1.99 -8.46
CA THR A 56 0.07 -2.62 -9.50
C THR A 56 -0.77 -3.73 -8.91
N ASP A 57 -1.89 -4.02 -9.56
CA ASP A 57 -2.79 -5.10 -9.18
C ASP A 57 -3.22 -5.06 -7.71
N VAL A 58 -3.51 -3.87 -7.21
CA VAL A 58 -3.94 -3.68 -5.82
C VAL A 58 -5.45 -3.91 -5.74
N PRO A 59 -5.91 -4.91 -4.96
CA PRO A 59 -7.35 -5.11 -4.79
C PRO A 59 -8.00 -3.91 -4.14
N VAL A 60 -9.18 -3.53 -4.63
CA VAL A 60 -9.91 -2.37 -4.14
C VAL A 60 -11.12 -2.83 -3.34
N PHE A 61 -11.26 -2.30 -2.13
CA PHE A 61 -12.42 -2.54 -1.29
C PHE A 61 -13.65 -1.89 -1.96
N MET A 62 -14.60 -2.71 -2.33
CA MET A 62 -15.78 -2.24 -3.04
C MET A 62 -16.99 -3.13 -2.67
N PRO A 63 -17.59 -2.91 -1.50
CA PRO A 63 -18.72 -3.73 -1.06
C PRO A 63 -19.97 -3.56 -1.91
N VAL A 64 -20.08 -2.41 -2.56
CA VAL A 64 -21.14 -2.16 -3.57
C VAL A 64 -20.48 -1.53 -4.77
N PRO A 65 -20.96 -1.77 -5.99
CA PRO A 65 -20.38 -1.16 -7.18
C PRO A 65 -20.49 0.35 -7.12
N PHE A 66 -19.41 1.05 -7.42
CA PHE A 66 -19.41 2.48 -7.60
C PHE A 66 -18.31 2.86 -8.59
N GLU A 67 -18.36 4.09 -9.08
CA GLU A 67 -17.43 4.53 -10.09
C GLU A 67 -16.09 4.93 -9.48
N ILE A 68 -15.03 4.40 -10.05
CA ILE A 68 -13.65 4.74 -9.66
C ILE A 68 -12.98 5.31 -10.90
N ASN A 69 -12.44 6.51 -10.77
CA ASN A 69 -11.82 7.22 -11.89
C ASN A 69 -10.34 7.47 -11.63
N PRO A 70 -9.54 7.57 -12.68
CA PRO A 70 -8.14 7.99 -12.54
C PRO A 70 -8.08 9.33 -11.79
N GLY A 71 -7.15 9.43 -10.86
CA GLY A 71 -7.00 10.60 -10.02
C GLY A 71 -7.70 10.50 -8.67
N ASP A 72 -8.60 9.56 -8.50
CA ASP A 72 -9.30 9.40 -7.22
C ASP A 72 -8.32 9.09 -6.10
N ALA A 73 -8.57 9.68 -4.94
CA ALA A 73 -7.76 9.45 -3.77
C ALA A 73 -8.03 8.07 -3.18
N CYS A 74 -7.01 7.46 -2.63
CA CYS A 74 -7.13 6.17 -1.99
C CYS A 74 -6.16 6.04 -0.82
N LEU A 75 -6.42 5.07 0.04
CA LEU A 75 -5.50 4.67 1.10
C LEU A 75 -5.20 3.19 0.90
N VAL A 76 -3.92 2.84 0.79
CA VAL A 76 -3.51 1.45 0.64
C VAL A 76 -2.99 0.95 1.97
N VAL A 77 -3.58 -0.14 2.44
CA VAL A 77 -3.20 -0.79 3.70
C VAL A 77 -2.50 -2.10 3.36
N PHE A 78 -1.37 -2.35 3.98
CA PHE A 78 -0.56 -3.52 3.66
C PHE A 78 -0.73 -4.62 4.69
N SER A 79 -0.78 -5.85 4.20
CA SER A 79 -0.88 -7.02 5.06
C SER A 79 0.41 -7.24 5.83
N ASP A 80 0.29 -7.80 7.02
CA ASP A 80 1.46 -8.20 7.82
C ASP A 80 2.32 -9.24 7.10
N VAL A 81 1.71 -10.07 6.29
CA VAL A 81 2.38 -11.22 5.68
C VAL A 81 2.06 -11.29 4.20
N ASP A 82 2.82 -12.13 3.50
CA ASP A 82 2.59 -12.45 2.10
C ASP A 82 1.22 -13.08 1.92
N ILE A 83 0.40 -12.52 1.06
CA ILE A 83 -0.98 -12.96 0.84
C ILE A 83 -1.18 -13.71 -0.47
N ASP A 84 -0.13 -13.97 -1.24
CA ASP A 84 -0.28 -14.53 -2.58
C ASP A 84 -1.06 -15.84 -2.58
N ASN A 85 -0.74 -16.77 -1.69
CA ASN A 85 -1.43 -18.05 -1.65
C ASN A 85 -2.89 -17.90 -1.20
N TRP A 86 -3.12 -17.08 -0.19
CA TRP A 86 -4.48 -16.81 0.28
C TRP A 86 -5.32 -16.12 -0.81
N PHE A 87 -4.73 -15.16 -1.51
CA PHE A 87 -5.46 -14.36 -2.50
C PHE A 87 -5.89 -15.22 -3.69
N GLU A 88 -5.11 -16.22 -4.06
CA GLU A 88 -5.49 -17.11 -5.15
C GLU A 88 -6.66 -18.02 -4.82
N THR A 89 -6.75 -18.49 -3.58
CA THR A 89 -7.73 -19.51 -3.20
C THR A 89 -8.87 -18.97 -2.36
N GLY A 90 -8.64 -17.89 -1.62
CA GLY A 90 -9.59 -17.39 -0.64
C GLY A 90 -9.63 -18.21 0.63
N GLU A 91 -8.72 -19.17 0.79
CA GLU A 91 -8.70 -20.05 1.94
C GLU A 91 -7.42 -19.87 2.75
N ALA A 92 -7.47 -20.19 4.03
CA ALA A 92 -6.31 -20.09 4.91
C ALA A 92 -5.14 -20.87 4.32
N SER A 93 -4.00 -20.22 4.20
CA SER A 93 -2.82 -20.77 3.57
C SER A 93 -1.57 -20.23 4.25
N ALA A 94 -0.49 -20.99 4.16
CA ALA A 94 0.79 -20.49 4.65
C ALA A 94 1.31 -19.38 3.72
N PRO A 95 2.01 -18.39 4.27
CA PRO A 95 2.64 -17.37 3.43
C PRO A 95 3.65 -18.00 2.47
N ASN A 96 3.71 -17.46 1.25
CA ASN A 96 4.60 -17.98 0.22
C ASN A 96 6.04 -17.51 0.42
N SER A 97 6.25 -16.43 1.15
CA SER A 97 7.57 -15.88 1.41
C SER A 97 7.61 -15.25 2.81
N PRO A 98 8.80 -14.93 3.33
CA PRO A 98 8.91 -14.31 4.66
C PRO A 98 8.66 -12.81 4.69
N ARG A 99 8.25 -12.20 3.58
CA ARG A 99 8.07 -10.74 3.55
C ARG A 99 6.96 -10.30 4.48
N ARG A 100 7.12 -9.12 5.03
CA ARG A 100 6.19 -8.51 5.97
C ARG A 100 5.90 -7.08 5.55
N HIS A 101 4.65 -6.63 5.69
CA HIS A 101 4.24 -5.26 5.35
C HIS A 101 4.79 -4.83 3.98
N SER A 102 4.68 -5.73 3.01
CA SER A 102 5.24 -5.49 1.68
C SER A 102 4.30 -4.67 0.82
N LEU A 103 4.86 -3.85 -0.05
CA LEU A 103 4.07 -3.09 -1.04
C LEU A 103 3.30 -4.01 -1.99
N SER A 104 3.69 -5.28 -2.07
CA SER A 104 2.99 -6.27 -2.91
C SER A 104 1.72 -6.81 -2.27
N ASP A 105 1.50 -6.56 -1.00
CA ASP A 105 0.39 -7.15 -0.25
C ASP A 105 -0.58 -6.09 0.24
N GLY A 106 -0.92 -5.13 -0.61
CA GLY A 106 -1.78 -4.02 -0.26
C GLY A 106 -3.22 -4.19 -0.69
N PHE A 107 -4.12 -3.49 0.01
CA PHE A 107 -5.54 -3.39 -0.33
C PHE A 107 -5.90 -1.92 -0.30
N ALA A 108 -6.64 -1.44 -1.29
CA ALA A 108 -6.97 -0.03 -1.40
C ALA A 108 -8.38 0.27 -0.92
N PHE A 109 -8.51 1.38 -0.21
CA PHE A 109 -9.79 1.95 0.21
C PHE A 109 -9.98 3.28 -0.50
N VAL A 110 -11.13 3.46 -1.14
CA VAL A 110 -11.47 4.67 -1.89
C VAL A 110 -12.74 5.30 -1.30
N GLY A 111 -13.19 6.38 -1.90
CA GLY A 111 -14.47 6.96 -1.50
C GLY A 111 -14.36 8.16 -0.58
N PHE A 112 -13.16 8.63 -0.29
CA PHE A 112 -12.97 9.85 0.47
C PHE A 112 -12.42 10.95 -0.42
N ARG A 113 -12.48 12.17 0.08
CA ARG A 113 -12.10 13.35 -0.66
C ARG A 113 -10.91 14.03 -0.03
N VAL A 114 -9.96 14.44 -0.86
CA VAL A 114 -8.81 15.19 -0.39
C VAL A 114 -9.21 16.66 -0.25
N ALA A 115 -8.86 17.27 0.86
CA ALA A 115 -9.30 18.63 1.17
C ALA A 115 -8.90 19.66 0.11
N GLY A 116 -7.74 19.47 -0.52
CA GLY A 116 -7.27 20.39 -1.55
C GLY A 116 -7.77 20.10 -2.94
N SER A 117 -8.62 19.06 -3.11
CA SER A 117 -9.14 18.73 -4.43
C SER A 117 -10.16 19.73 -4.89
N PRO A 118 -10.18 20.04 -6.18
CA PRO A 118 -11.31 20.73 -6.74
C PRO A 118 -12.51 19.80 -6.68
N GLU A 119 -13.63 20.24 -7.19
CA GLU A 119 -14.84 19.51 -7.23
C GLU A 119 -14.61 18.04 -7.36
N SER A 120 -14.88 17.30 -6.37
CA SER A 120 -14.52 15.95 -6.46
C SER A 120 -15.49 15.21 -7.29
N ASN A 121 -15.04 14.29 -7.82
CA ASN A 121 -15.70 13.22 -8.39
C ASN A 121 -16.63 12.55 -7.42
N GLY A 122 -17.12 13.15 -6.65
CA GLY A 122 -17.98 12.56 -5.64
C GLY A 122 -19.35 12.43 -6.11
#